data_3c25148586155ebf02383dcbf4609a75
#
_entry.id   3c25148586155ebf02383dcbf4609a75
#
_cell.length_a   1.000
_cell.length_b   1.000
_cell.length_c   1.000
_cell.angle_alpha   90.00
_cell.angle_beta   90.00
_cell.angle_gamma   90.00
#
_symmetry.space_group_name_H-M   'P 1'
#
loop_
_entity.id
_entity.type
_entity.pdbx_description
1 polymer ?
#
loop_
_entity_poly.entity_id
_entity_poly.type
_entity_poly.pdbx_seq_one_letter_code
_entity_poly.pdbx_strand_id
1 'polypeptide(L)'
;MPLAARIMALAVGALTPAVLAAQGGATDRQLVDDAAAARGRAVYAEHCINCHGSTAKGGPNGPDLIRSTAVLRDRLGSGIGPAMQAAASSHPAALTPQEIVDLSHFLRQQVEAVARNRAPTAPIDVLTGNPEAGRTYFNGAGRCSTCHSPTGDLAGLRSRTADALTLQQRVLFPTLFRSAKQVEVTVTPPSGLPVSGVLVRIDNFNVSLRDGSGDYRAFSRVPGVKVEVRDPLAVHHELLDQYTDEAIHDVVAYLWTVK
;
A
#
# COMPACT_ATOMS: atom_id res chain seq x y z
N MET A 1 -44.00 -64.25 59.53
CA MET A 1 -42.73 -63.68 59.04
C MET A 1 -42.97 -63.19 57.61
N PRO A 2 -43.07 -61.92 57.33
CA PRO A 2 -43.17 -61.42 55.95
C PRO A 2 -41.82 -60.86 55.44
N LEU A 3 -41.42 -61.26 54.23
CA LEU A 3 -40.28 -60.83 53.49
C LEU A 3 -40.49 -59.33 53.03
N ALA A 4 -39.54 -58.51 53.39
CA ALA A 4 -39.49 -57.11 52.90
C ALA A 4 -38.82 -57.10 51.54
N ALA A 5 -39.56 -56.69 50.50
CA ALA A 5 -39.04 -56.40 49.15
C ALA A 5 -38.45 -55.00 49.12
N ARG A 6 -37.13 -54.91 48.87
CA ARG A 6 -36.42 -53.65 48.59
C ARG A 6 -36.60 -53.29 47.12
N ILE A 7 -37.30 -52.21 46.87
CA ILE A 7 -37.41 -51.60 45.55
C ILE A 7 -36.16 -50.68 45.35
N MET A 8 -35.34 -51.07 44.42
CA MET A 8 -34.15 -50.27 44.00
C MET A 8 -34.61 -49.33 42.90
N ALA A 9 -34.73 -48.04 43.22
CA ALA A 9 -35.04 -46.99 42.21
C ALA A 9 -33.79 -46.70 41.39
N LEU A 10 -33.83 -47.06 40.10
CA LEU A 10 -32.86 -46.63 39.11
C LEU A 10 -33.16 -45.17 38.73
N ALA A 11 -32.31 -44.24 39.12
CA ALA A 11 -32.33 -42.90 38.62
C ALA A 11 -31.72 -42.87 37.19
N VAL A 12 -32.58 -42.75 36.19
CA VAL A 12 -32.18 -42.51 34.82
C VAL A 12 -31.80 -41.00 34.70
N GLY A 13 -30.52 -40.74 34.76
CA GLY A 13 -29.98 -39.39 34.46
C GLY A 13 -30.20 -39.06 32.99
N ALA A 14 -31.08 -38.12 32.69
CA ALA A 14 -31.24 -37.56 31.37
C ALA A 14 -29.98 -36.74 31.03
N LEU A 15 -29.06 -37.31 30.24
CA LEU A 15 -28.02 -36.55 29.55
C LEU A 15 -28.68 -35.70 28.46
N THR A 16 -28.91 -34.43 28.74
CA THR A 16 -29.24 -33.45 27.71
C THR A 16 -27.96 -33.22 26.88
N PRO A 17 -27.98 -33.46 25.56
CA PRO A 17 -26.87 -33.06 24.73
C PRO A 17 -26.83 -31.53 24.72
N ALA A 18 -25.76 -30.94 25.28
CA ALA A 18 -25.44 -29.54 25.03
C ALA A 18 -25.13 -29.40 23.53
N VAL A 19 -26.10 -28.97 22.75
CA VAL A 19 -25.89 -28.51 21.39
C VAL A 19 -25.03 -27.26 21.52
N LEU A 20 -23.72 -27.40 21.40
CA LEU A 20 -22.86 -26.26 21.09
C LEU A 20 -23.33 -25.78 19.72
N ALA A 21 -24.18 -24.77 19.73
CA ALA A 21 -24.45 -23.98 18.56
C ALA A 21 -23.11 -23.32 18.17
N ALA A 22 -22.43 -23.90 17.21
CA ALA A 22 -21.39 -23.22 16.47
C ALA A 22 -22.07 -22.11 15.67
N GLN A 23 -22.44 -21.02 16.35
CA GLN A 23 -22.89 -19.77 15.73
C GLN A 23 -21.65 -19.03 15.22
N GLY A 24 -20.98 -19.66 14.28
CA GLY A 24 -19.86 -19.09 13.54
C GLY A 24 -20.35 -18.48 12.23
N GLY A 25 -20.69 -17.25 12.24
CA GLY A 25 -20.11 -16.39 11.28
C GLY A 25 -20.89 -15.89 10.08
N ALA A 26 -22.02 -16.39 9.64
CA ALA A 26 -22.67 -15.80 8.46
C ALA A 26 -23.60 -14.62 8.81
N THR A 27 -24.09 -14.58 10.04
CA THR A 27 -25.08 -13.58 10.52
C THR A 27 -24.45 -12.36 11.20
N ASP A 28 -23.15 -12.42 11.53
CA ASP A 28 -22.45 -11.35 12.24
C ASP A 28 -21.55 -10.51 11.33
N ARG A 29 -21.78 -10.55 10.03
CA ARG A 29 -21.01 -9.76 9.07
C ARG A 29 -21.64 -8.37 8.94
N GLN A 30 -20.85 -7.32 9.19
CA GLN A 30 -21.26 -5.95 8.90
C GLN A 30 -21.67 -5.84 7.43
N LEU A 31 -22.88 -5.40 7.16
CA LEU A 31 -23.32 -5.05 5.81
C LEU A 31 -22.69 -3.73 5.39
N VAL A 32 -22.30 -3.64 4.12
CA VAL A 32 -21.77 -2.40 3.56
C VAL A 32 -22.94 -1.43 3.32
N ASP A 33 -22.82 -0.22 3.87
CA ASP A 33 -23.61 0.94 3.45
C ASP A 33 -22.80 1.67 2.36
N ASP A 34 -23.36 1.75 1.15
CA ASP A 34 -22.65 2.32 0.00
C ASP A 34 -22.40 3.82 0.15
N ALA A 35 -23.29 4.56 0.81
CA ALA A 35 -23.11 5.99 1.06
C ALA A 35 -22.00 6.23 2.09
N ALA A 36 -21.97 5.45 3.17
CA ALA A 36 -20.89 5.46 4.15
C ALA A 36 -19.56 5.03 3.52
N ALA A 37 -19.56 4.00 2.69
CA ALA A 37 -18.37 3.56 1.96
C ALA A 37 -17.84 4.63 1.00
N ALA A 38 -18.71 5.42 0.36
CA ALA A 38 -18.31 6.53 -0.48
C ALA A 38 -17.61 7.65 0.32
N ARG A 39 -18.12 7.99 1.51
CA ARG A 39 -17.47 8.94 2.42
C ARG A 39 -16.14 8.38 2.95
N GLY A 40 -16.15 7.12 3.38
CA GLY A 40 -14.94 6.43 3.84
C GLY A 40 -13.85 6.32 2.77
N ARG A 41 -14.22 6.27 1.50
CA ARG A 41 -13.29 6.36 0.37
C ARG A 41 -12.56 7.71 0.33
N ALA A 42 -13.25 8.82 0.57
CA ALA A 42 -12.63 10.13 0.64
C ALA A 42 -11.65 10.21 1.82
N VAL A 43 -12.05 9.73 3.00
CA VAL A 43 -11.16 9.62 4.16
C VAL A 43 -9.93 8.77 3.85
N TYR A 44 -10.11 7.63 3.17
CA TYR A 44 -9.01 6.76 2.76
C TYR A 44 -8.07 7.45 1.77
N ALA A 45 -8.60 8.17 0.80
CA ALA A 45 -7.82 8.90 -0.19
C ALA A 45 -6.96 9.99 0.46
N GLU A 46 -7.47 10.64 1.48
CA GLU A 46 -6.79 11.74 2.18
C GLU A 46 -5.72 11.25 3.15
N HIS A 47 -5.99 10.19 3.92
CA HIS A 47 -5.17 9.84 5.09
C HIS A 47 -4.46 8.48 5.02
N CYS A 48 -4.82 7.61 4.06
CA CYS A 48 -4.38 6.21 4.12
C CYS A 48 -3.65 5.73 2.85
N ILE A 49 -4.02 6.28 1.70
CA ILE A 49 -3.64 5.75 0.39
C ILE A 49 -2.13 5.74 0.14
N ASN A 50 -1.40 6.73 0.66
CA ASN A 50 0.03 6.89 0.44
C ASN A 50 0.85 5.76 1.07
N CYS A 51 0.39 5.24 2.22
CA CYS A 51 1.04 4.12 2.89
C CYS A 51 0.43 2.78 2.51
N HIS A 52 -0.91 2.68 2.47
CA HIS A 52 -1.61 1.41 2.29
C HIS A 52 -1.99 1.09 0.83
N GLY A 53 -1.64 1.97 -0.11
CA GLY A 53 -1.84 1.79 -1.54
C GLY A 53 -3.29 1.97 -2.00
N SER A 54 -3.48 2.15 -3.30
CA SER A 54 -4.80 2.46 -3.90
C SER A 54 -5.85 1.33 -3.79
N THR A 55 -5.41 0.12 -3.49
CA THR A 55 -6.27 -1.07 -3.33
C THR A 55 -6.34 -1.56 -1.88
N ALA A 56 -5.76 -0.81 -0.93
CA ALA A 56 -5.62 -1.19 0.48
C ALA A 56 -4.87 -2.53 0.71
N LYS A 57 -4.10 -2.99 -0.27
CA LYS A 57 -3.30 -4.22 -0.20
C LYS A 57 -1.87 -3.99 0.31
N GLY A 58 -1.64 -2.83 0.89
CA GLY A 58 -0.33 -2.41 1.35
C GLY A 58 0.51 -1.72 0.28
N GLY A 59 1.59 -1.14 0.74
CA GLY A 59 2.62 -0.48 -0.04
C GLY A 59 3.95 -0.58 0.67
N PRO A 60 4.99 0.09 0.19
CA PRO A 60 6.31 0.09 0.84
C PRO A 60 6.27 0.60 2.28
N ASN A 61 5.35 1.52 2.58
CA ASN A 61 5.29 2.24 3.86
C ASN A 61 4.12 1.82 4.76
N GLY A 62 3.28 0.86 4.32
CA GLY A 62 2.13 0.44 5.11
C GLY A 62 1.69 -1.00 4.79
N PRO A 63 1.15 -1.71 5.80
CA PRO A 63 0.73 -3.11 5.64
C PRO A 63 -0.53 -3.26 4.79
N ASP A 64 -0.77 -4.50 4.34
CA ASP A 64 -2.00 -4.94 3.68
C ASP A 64 -3.18 -4.87 4.66
N LEU A 65 -4.08 -3.92 4.45
CA LEU A 65 -5.29 -3.74 5.26
C LEU A 65 -6.35 -4.78 4.94
N ILE A 66 -6.39 -5.30 3.71
CA ILE A 66 -7.38 -6.29 3.29
C ILE A 66 -7.23 -7.61 4.07
N ARG A 67 -6.01 -7.94 4.48
CA ARG A 67 -5.68 -9.12 5.28
C ARG A 67 -5.43 -8.80 6.75
N SER A 68 -5.51 -7.54 7.14
CA SER A 68 -5.32 -7.12 8.53
C SER A 68 -6.44 -7.65 9.43
N THR A 69 -6.07 -8.22 10.57
CA THR A 69 -7.04 -8.68 11.57
C THR A 69 -7.88 -7.55 12.14
N ALA A 70 -7.32 -6.33 12.23
CA ALA A 70 -8.04 -5.14 12.65
C ALA A 70 -9.21 -4.84 11.70
N VAL A 71 -9.00 -4.97 10.37
CA VAL A 71 -10.05 -4.75 9.36
C VAL A 71 -10.98 -5.94 9.23
N LEU A 72 -10.45 -7.17 9.22
CA LEU A 72 -11.26 -8.38 9.03
C LEU A 72 -12.25 -8.62 10.16
N ARG A 73 -11.87 -8.25 11.39
CA ARG A 73 -12.71 -8.38 12.60
C ARG A 73 -13.48 -7.10 12.95
N ASP A 74 -13.25 -6.04 12.18
CA ASP A 74 -13.87 -4.74 12.46
C ASP A 74 -15.40 -4.80 12.41
N ARG A 75 -16.01 -4.00 13.27
CA ARG A 75 -17.45 -3.74 13.31
C ARG A 75 -17.63 -2.24 13.55
N LEU A 76 -17.99 -1.52 12.49
CA LEU A 76 -18.25 -0.07 12.55
C LEU A 76 -17.11 0.72 13.24
N GLY A 77 -15.87 0.37 12.95
CA GLY A 77 -14.68 1.05 13.48
C GLY A 77 -14.14 0.52 14.80
N SER A 78 -14.78 -0.52 15.40
CA SER A 78 -14.37 -1.07 16.70
C SER A 78 -12.98 -1.74 16.68
N GLY A 79 -12.49 -2.16 15.53
CA GLY A 79 -11.15 -2.70 15.36
C GLY A 79 -10.17 -1.68 14.80
N ILE A 80 -10.61 -0.90 13.81
CA ILE A 80 -9.79 0.09 13.09
C ILE A 80 -9.42 1.25 14.03
N GLY A 81 -10.36 1.83 14.77
CA GLY A 81 -10.09 2.95 15.66
C GLY A 81 -9.00 2.65 16.70
N PRO A 82 -9.14 1.60 17.52
CA PRO A 82 -8.10 1.20 18.46
C PRO A 82 -6.75 0.84 17.81
N ALA A 83 -6.76 0.21 16.62
CA ALA A 83 -5.53 -0.10 15.90
C ALA A 83 -4.77 1.16 15.46
N MET A 84 -5.48 2.18 14.97
CA MET A 84 -4.88 3.48 14.65
C MET A 84 -4.34 4.18 15.89
N GLN A 85 -5.07 4.16 17.01
CA GLN A 85 -4.59 4.75 18.27
C GLN A 85 -3.35 4.04 18.80
N ALA A 86 -3.28 2.72 18.72
CA ALA A 86 -2.11 1.95 19.13
C ALA A 86 -0.88 2.24 18.27
N ALA A 87 -1.07 2.70 17.04
CA ALA A 87 -0.02 3.06 16.10
C ALA A 87 -0.02 4.59 15.81
N ALA A 88 -0.33 5.42 16.80
CA ALA A 88 -0.50 6.87 16.63
C ALA A 88 0.74 7.58 16.05
N SER A 89 1.94 7.07 16.28
CA SER A 89 3.18 7.62 15.70
C SER A 89 3.21 7.50 14.16
N SER A 90 2.52 6.51 13.60
CA SER A 90 2.41 6.28 12.16
C SER A 90 1.08 6.77 11.59
N HIS A 91 0.12 7.16 12.44
CA HIS A 91 -1.20 7.66 12.06
C HIS A 91 -1.46 9.00 12.75
N PRO A 92 -0.81 10.08 12.31
CA PRO A 92 -0.92 11.39 12.96
C PRO A 92 -2.30 12.03 12.80
N ALA A 93 -3.09 11.61 11.82
CA ALA A 93 -4.44 12.14 11.59
C ALA A 93 -5.42 11.64 12.66
N ALA A 94 -6.04 12.56 13.38
CA ALA A 94 -7.12 12.27 14.32
C ALA A 94 -8.44 12.23 13.56
N LEU A 95 -8.89 11.03 13.17
CA LEU A 95 -10.19 10.84 12.56
C LEU A 95 -11.31 10.96 13.61
N THR A 96 -12.42 11.56 13.21
CA THR A 96 -13.66 11.58 14.02
C THR A 96 -14.26 10.18 14.12
N PRO A 97 -15.09 9.89 15.13
CA PRO A 97 -15.79 8.61 15.22
C PRO A 97 -16.60 8.27 13.97
N GLN A 98 -17.20 9.26 13.30
CA GLN A 98 -17.97 9.04 12.08
C GLN A 98 -17.07 8.68 10.89
N GLU A 99 -15.91 9.33 10.74
CA GLU A 99 -14.94 8.98 9.70
C GLU A 99 -14.39 7.57 9.88
N ILE A 100 -14.19 7.14 11.12
CA ILE A 100 -13.77 5.75 11.41
C ILE A 100 -14.85 4.76 10.99
N VAL A 101 -16.14 5.06 11.25
CA VAL A 101 -17.28 4.23 10.80
C VAL A 101 -17.34 4.21 9.27
N ASP A 102 -17.26 5.35 8.62
CA ASP A 102 -17.29 5.46 7.15
C ASP A 102 -16.10 4.70 6.51
N LEU A 103 -14.91 4.84 7.07
CA LEU A 103 -13.71 4.09 6.66
C LEU A 103 -13.91 2.57 6.83
N SER A 104 -14.56 2.13 7.91
CA SER A 104 -14.91 0.73 8.13
C SER A 104 -15.77 0.16 6.99
N HIS A 105 -16.79 0.90 6.55
CA HIS A 105 -17.64 0.51 5.41
C HIS A 105 -16.83 0.43 4.11
N PHE A 106 -15.97 1.40 3.84
CA PHE A 106 -15.09 1.37 2.66
C PHE A 106 -14.14 0.17 2.67
N LEU A 107 -13.42 -0.05 3.76
CA LEU A 107 -12.48 -1.18 3.86
C LEU A 107 -13.20 -2.52 3.77
N ARG A 108 -14.39 -2.64 4.35
CA ARG A 108 -15.26 -3.83 4.19
C ARG A 108 -15.62 -4.05 2.73
N GLN A 109 -16.00 -3.00 2.00
CA GLN A 109 -16.29 -3.08 0.56
C GLN A 109 -15.05 -3.59 -0.23
N GLN A 110 -13.85 -3.12 0.11
CA GLN A 110 -12.61 -3.60 -0.52
C GLN A 110 -12.34 -5.08 -0.21
N VAL A 111 -12.49 -5.51 1.06
CA VAL A 111 -12.36 -6.92 1.45
C VAL A 111 -13.33 -7.80 0.66
N GLU A 112 -14.57 -7.38 0.53
CA GLU A 112 -15.58 -8.13 -0.22
C GLU A 112 -15.32 -8.15 -1.72
N ALA A 113 -14.82 -7.06 -2.30
CA ALA A 113 -14.43 -7.02 -3.71
C ALA A 113 -13.31 -8.03 -4.01
N VAL A 114 -12.28 -8.09 -3.14
CA VAL A 114 -11.20 -9.06 -3.25
C VAL A 114 -11.71 -10.49 -3.08
N ALA A 115 -12.56 -10.74 -2.07
CA ALA A 115 -13.13 -12.06 -1.82
C ALA A 115 -13.99 -12.58 -3.00
N ARG A 116 -14.63 -11.67 -3.72
CA ARG A 116 -15.46 -11.98 -4.90
C ARG A 116 -14.68 -11.90 -6.23
N ASN A 117 -13.36 -11.68 -6.18
CA ASN A 117 -12.51 -11.45 -7.34
C ASN A 117 -13.05 -10.34 -8.28
N ARG A 118 -13.61 -9.30 -7.70
CA ARG A 118 -14.11 -8.13 -8.42
C ARG A 118 -13.08 -7.01 -8.41
N ALA A 119 -12.99 -6.27 -9.52
CA ALA A 119 -12.25 -5.01 -9.54
C ALA A 119 -12.92 -3.96 -8.61
N PRO A 120 -12.18 -3.00 -8.03
CA PRO A 120 -12.75 -1.87 -7.33
C PRO A 120 -13.76 -1.13 -8.21
N THR A 121 -14.93 -0.83 -7.68
CA THR A 121 -16.09 -0.38 -8.47
C THR A 121 -16.04 1.09 -8.88
N ALA A 122 -15.14 1.90 -8.32
CA ALA A 122 -14.98 3.29 -8.73
C ALA A 122 -13.54 3.77 -8.50
N PRO A 123 -13.03 4.69 -9.33
CA PRO A 123 -11.75 5.35 -9.11
C PRO A 123 -11.74 6.10 -7.77
N ILE A 124 -10.59 6.09 -7.10
CA ILE A 124 -10.39 6.93 -5.92
C ILE A 124 -9.95 8.31 -6.44
N ASP A 125 -10.65 9.36 -6.03
CA ASP A 125 -10.20 10.73 -6.27
C ASP A 125 -9.08 11.05 -5.28
N VAL A 126 -7.89 11.32 -5.80
CA VAL A 126 -6.69 11.62 -5.01
C VAL A 126 -6.31 13.11 -5.08
N LEU A 127 -7.10 13.94 -5.78
CA LEU A 127 -6.86 15.39 -5.87
C LEU A 127 -7.45 16.11 -4.66
N THR A 128 -6.95 15.77 -3.48
CA THR A 128 -7.38 16.35 -2.19
C THR A 128 -6.46 17.47 -1.72
N GLY A 129 -5.27 17.62 -2.34
CA GLY A 129 -4.26 18.60 -1.97
C GLY A 129 -4.45 20.00 -2.56
N ASN A 130 -3.65 20.92 -2.07
CA ASN A 130 -3.61 22.32 -2.53
C ASN A 130 -2.53 22.52 -3.61
N PRO A 131 -2.87 22.91 -4.86
CA PRO A 131 -1.88 23.08 -5.93
C PRO A 131 -0.83 24.17 -5.67
N GLU A 132 -1.16 25.23 -4.93
CA GLU A 132 -0.21 26.31 -4.62
C GLU A 132 0.80 25.87 -3.57
N ALA A 133 0.35 25.14 -2.54
CA ALA A 133 1.23 24.50 -1.58
C ALA A 133 2.13 23.46 -2.28
N GLY A 134 1.57 22.67 -3.18
CA GLY A 134 2.32 21.71 -4.00
C GLY A 134 3.37 22.37 -4.88
N ARG A 135 3.08 23.52 -5.47
CA ARG A 135 4.07 24.30 -6.21
C ARG A 135 5.20 24.79 -5.32
N THR A 136 4.86 25.24 -4.13
CA THR A 136 5.85 25.69 -3.14
C THR A 136 6.73 24.51 -2.71
N TYR A 137 6.14 23.37 -2.43
CA TYR A 137 6.86 22.15 -2.08
C TYR A 137 7.77 21.67 -3.21
N PHE A 138 7.28 21.65 -4.46
CA PHE A 138 8.03 21.24 -5.65
C PHE A 138 9.32 22.06 -5.84
N ASN A 139 9.24 23.38 -5.62
CA ASN A 139 10.38 24.28 -5.78
C ASN A 139 11.23 24.43 -4.51
N GLY A 140 10.72 24.02 -3.36
CA GLY A 140 11.35 24.18 -2.05
C GLY A 140 11.76 22.86 -1.41
N ALA A 141 11.06 22.47 -0.36
CA ALA A 141 11.42 21.31 0.48
C ALA A 141 11.49 19.99 -0.30
N GLY A 142 10.61 19.79 -1.30
CA GLY A 142 10.60 18.60 -2.13
C GLY A 142 11.76 18.52 -3.14
N ARG A 143 12.45 19.65 -3.40
CA ARG A 143 13.61 19.74 -4.31
C ARG A 143 13.37 19.18 -5.72
N CYS A 144 12.10 19.03 -6.13
CA CYS A 144 11.74 18.41 -7.41
C CYS A 144 12.28 19.24 -8.60
N SER A 145 12.26 20.57 -8.49
CA SER A 145 12.75 21.50 -9.51
C SER A 145 14.26 21.43 -9.76
N THR A 146 15.04 20.72 -8.94
CA THR A 146 16.46 20.50 -9.19
C THR A 146 16.72 19.56 -10.38
N CYS A 147 15.74 18.70 -10.70
CA CYS A 147 15.82 17.74 -11.79
C CYS A 147 14.68 17.87 -12.79
N HIS A 148 13.53 18.41 -12.38
CA HIS A 148 12.31 18.48 -13.18
C HIS A 148 11.91 19.91 -13.50
N SER A 149 11.38 20.12 -14.69
CA SER A 149 10.83 21.40 -15.12
C SER A 149 9.40 21.26 -15.64
N PRO A 150 8.45 22.07 -15.13
CA PRO A 150 7.06 22.06 -15.62
C PRO A 150 6.93 22.39 -17.11
N THR A 151 7.88 23.18 -17.66
CA THR A 151 7.93 23.55 -19.08
C THR A 151 8.92 22.71 -19.89
N GLY A 152 9.64 21.80 -19.25
CA GLY A 152 10.61 20.90 -19.87
C GLY A 152 10.11 19.46 -19.90
N ASP A 153 10.72 18.59 -19.09
CA ASP A 153 10.43 17.16 -19.06
C ASP A 153 9.01 16.84 -18.56
N LEU A 154 8.43 17.71 -17.73
CA LEU A 154 7.06 17.56 -17.24
C LEU A 154 6.01 18.26 -18.12
N ALA A 155 6.40 18.98 -19.17
CA ALA A 155 5.45 19.64 -20.04
C ALA A 155 4.45 18.63 -20.63
N GLY A 156 3.17 18.97 -20.61
CA GLY A 156 2.09 18.07 -21.03
C GLY A 156 1.86 16.87 -20.11
N LEU A 157 2.33 16.88 -18.88
CA LEU A 157 2.24 15.76 -17.96
C LEU A 157 0.80 15.26 -17.80
N ARG A 158 -0.15 16.17 -17.61
CA ARG A 158 -1.57 15.83 -17.49
C ARG A 158 -2.10 15.07 -18.72
N SER A 159 -1.77 15.52 -19.93
CA SER A 159 -2.23 14.89 -21.17
C SER A 159 -1.59 13.53 -21.44
N ARG A 160 -0.44 13.25 -20.82
CA ARG A 160 0.31 12.00 -20.92
C ARG A 160 0.01 11.01 -19.78
N THR A 161 -0.84 11.42 -18.83
CA THR A 161 -1.17 10.60 -17.65
C THR A 161 -2.67 10.33 -17.66
N ALA A 162 -3.05 9.05 -17.54
CA ALA A 162 -4.43 8.61 -17.67
C ALA A 162 -5.38 9.25 -16.65
N ASP A 163 -4.92 9.36 -15.39
CA ASP A 163 -5.68 9.92 -14.28
C ASP A 163 -4.74 10.39 -13.16
N ALA A 164 -5.28 11.09 -12.17
CA ALA A 164 -4.53 11.62 -11.04
C ALA A 164 -3.95 10.54 -10.14
N LEU A 165 -4.64 9.40 -9.98
CA LEU A 165 -4.12 8.27 -9.22
C LEU A 165 -2.88 7.68 -9.88
N THR A 166 -2.89 7.53 -11.20
CA THR A 166 -1.71 7.11 -11.96
C THR A 166 -0.54 8.09 -11.79
N LEU A 167 -0.83 9.40 -11.76
CA LEU A 167 0.19 10.41 -11.47
C LEU A 167 0.78 10.24 -10.08
N GLN A 168 -0.07 10.10 -9.06
CA GLN A 168 0.38 9.88 -7.68
C GLN A 168 1.27 8.64 -7.56
N GLN A 169 0.87 7.54 -8.20
CA GLN A 169 1.67 6.32 -8.22
C GLN A 169 3.03 6.50 -8.91
N ARG A 170 3.09 7.32 -9.97
CA ARG A 170 4.37 7.65 -10.63
C ARG A 170 5.29 8.50 -9.77
N VAL A 171 4.73 9.38 -8.96
CA VAL A 171 5.51 10.19 -8.00
C VAL A 171 6.06 9.30 -6.90
N LEU A 172 5.24 8.43 -6.32
CA LEU A 172 5.61 7.56 -5.20
C LEU A 172 6.46 6.35 -5.61
N PHE A 173 6.14 5.74 -6.75
CA PHE A 173 6.70 4.46 -7.17
C PHE A 173 7.09 4.48 -8.67
N PRO A 174 8.02 5.34 -9.07
CA PRO A 174 8.36 5.52 -10.49
C PRO A 174 8.86 4.23 -11.15
N THR A 175 9.47 3.32 -10.38
CA THR A 175 9.98 2.02 -10.87
C THR A 175 8.90 1.06 -11.34
N LEU A 176 7.63 1.26 -10.94
CA LEU A 176 6.51 0.40 -11.39
C LEU A 176 6.08 0.67 -12.83
N PHE A 177 6.59 1.71 -13.46
CA PHE A 177 6.19 2.13 -14.80
C PHE A 177 7.27 1.80 -15.84
N ARG A 178 6.85 1.26 -16.99
CA ARG A 178 7.76 0.87 -18.08
C ARG A 178 8.61 2.01 -18.64
N SER A 179 8.15 3.26 -18.47
CA SER A 179 8.88 4.46 -18.86
C SER A 179 9.94 4.90 -17.85
N ALA A 180 10.04 4.21 -16.70
CA ALA A 180 11.07 4.50 -15.74
C ALA A 180 12.47 4.25 -16.34
N LYS A 181 13.41 5.14 -16.04
CA LYS A 181 14.81 4.95 -16.42
C LYS A 181 15.33 3.68 -15.76
N GLN A 182 16.11 2.91 -16.51
CA GLN A 182 16.68 1.66 -16.03
C GLN A 182 17.90 1.93 -15.16
N VAL A 183 18.11 1.08 -14.18
CA VAL A 183 19.30 1.11 -13.34
C VAL A 183 20.48 0.64 -14.17
N GLU A 184 21.54 1.44 -14.21
CA GLU A 184 22.81 1.10 -14.86
C GLU A 184 23.78 0.53 -13.83
N VAL A 185 24.61 -0.41 -14.25
CA VAL A 185 25.67 -0.96 -13.43
C VAL A 185 26.96 -1.08 -14.23
N THR A 186 28.07 -0.77 -13.57
CA THR A 186 29.41 -1.03 -14.08
C THR A 186 30.09 -2.03 -13.17
N VAL A 187 30.54 -3.14 -13.76
CA VAL A 187 31.29 -4.19 -13.05
C VAL A 187 32.73 -4.19 -13.57
N THR A 188 33.70 -4.02 -12.66
CA THR A 188 35.13 -4.10 -12.98
C THR A 188 35.70 -5.35 -12.31
N PRO A 189 36.00 -6.42 -13.06
CA PRO A 189 36.71 -7.60 -12.57
C PRO A 189 38.15 -7.27 -12.14
N PRO A 190 38.81 -8.06 -11.29
CA PRO A 190 40.17 -7.79 -10.81
C PRO A 190 41.23 -7.72 -11.93
N SER A 191 41.02 -8.44 -13.02
CA SER A 191 41.94 -8.55 -14.12
C SER A 191 41.34 -8.20 -15.48
N GLY A 192 40.25 -7.43 -15.50
CA GLY A 192 39.53 -7.14 -16.73
C GLY A 192 39.12 -5.67 -16.87
N LEU A 193 38.64 -5.36 -18.07
CA LEU A 193 38.03 -4.05 -18.36
C LEU A 193 36.64 -3.94 -17.72
N PRO A 194 36.24 -2.71 -17.35
CA PRO A 194 34.88 -2.46 -16.88
C PRO A 194 33.85 -2.87 -17.92
N VAL A 195 32.77 -3.54 -17.46
CA VAL A 195 31.63 -3.89 -18.29
C VAL A 195 30.43 -3.14 -17.73
N SER A 196 29.82 -2.28 -18.55
CA SER A 196 28.66 -1.48 -18.17
C SER A 196 27.43 -1.96 -18.92
N GLY A 197 26.27 -1.79 -18.29
CA GLY A 197 24.99 -2.12 -18.91
C GLY A 197 23.82 -1.93 -17.98
N VAL A 198 22.66 -2.36 -18.45
CA VAL A 198 21.43 -2.31 -17.67
C VAL A 198 21.44 -3.44 -16.63
N LEU A 199 21.25 -3.08 -15.36
CA LEU A 199 21.17 -4.04 -14.26
C LEU A 199 19.99 -4.98 -14.47
N VAL A 200 20.26 -6.29 -14.41
CA VAL A 200 19.22 -7.34 -14.42
C VAL A 200 18.96 -7.84 -13.01
N ARG A 201 20.03 -8.12 -12.26
CA ARG A 201 19.94 -8.60 -10.88
C ARG A 201 21.21 -8.29 -10.12
N ILE A 202 21.07 -7.98 -8.84
CA ILE A 202 22.17 -7.88 -7.89
C ILE A 202 21.74 -8.50 -6.56
N ASP A 203 22.61 -9.32 -5.98
CA ASP A 203 22.48 -9.87 -4.64
C ASP A 203 23.85 -9.92 -3.96
N ASN A 204 23.97 -10.52 -2.80
CA ASN A 204 25.22 -10.58 -2.04
C ASN A 204 26.35 -11.36 -2.76
N PHE A 205 26.01 -12.24 -3.69
CA PHE A 205 26.94 -13.17 -4.33
C PHE A 205 27.19 -12.83 -5.80
N ASN A 206 26.21 -12.28 -6.49
CA ASN A 206 26.26 -12.09 -7.94
C ASN A 206 25.69 -10.73 -8.34
N VAL A 207 26.18 -10.27 -9.49
CA VAL A 207 25.60 -9.16 -10.24
C VAL A 207 25.48 -9.56 -11.71
N SER A 208 24.36 -9.24 -12.33
CA SER A 208 24.17 -9.48 -13.75
C SER A 208 23.59 -8.27 -14.45
N LEU A 209 23.98 -8.08 -15.69
CA LEU A 209 23.61 -6.93 -16.51
C LEU A 209 23.37 -7.38 -17.97
N ARG A 210 22.71 -6.53 -18.74
CA ARG A 210 22.74 -6.57 -20.20
C ARG A 210 23.63 -5.45 -20.68
N ASP A 211 24.71 -5.82 -21.42
CA ASP A 211 25.67 -4.86 -21.95
C ASP A 211 25.08 -4.06 -23.14
N GLY A 212 25.89 -3.15 -23.70
CA GLY A 212 25.48 -2.30 -24.83
C GLY A 212 25.11 -3.06 -26.10
N SER A 213 25.51 -4.33 -26.24
CA SER A 213 25.13 -5.23 -27.34
C SER A 213 23.82 -5.99 -27.04
N GLY A 214 23.29 -5.88 -25.80
CA GLY A 214 22.15 -6.63 -25.32
C GLY A 214 22.48 -7.99 -24.73
N ASP A 215 23.78 -8.37 -24.72
CA ASP A 215 24.24 -9.64 -24.18
C ASP A 215 24.12 -9.69 -22.66
N TYR A 216 23.68 -10.84 -22.16
CA TYR A 216 23.63 -11.09 -20.73
C TYR A 216 25.02 -11.42 -20.19
N ARG A 217 25.47 -10.66 -19.17
CA ARG A 217 26.70 -10.88 -18.44
C ARG A 217 26.41 -11.10 -16.97
N ALA A 218 27.09 -12.07 -16.38
CA ALA A 218 27.00 -12.35 -14.95
C ALA A 218 28.40 -12.42 -14.33
N PHE A 219 28.52 -11.84 -13.14
CA PHE A 219 29.79 -11.76 -12.41
C PHE A 219 29.53 -12.18 -10.96
N SER A 220 30.46 -12.98 -10.40
CA SER A 220 30.46 -13.27 -8.96
C SER A 220 31.07 -12.09 -8.20
N ARG A 221 30.43 -11.69 -7.10
CA ARG A 221 30.91 -10.60 -6.23
C ARG A 221 31.97 -11.11 -5.25
N VAL A 222 33.11 -11.49 -5.78
CA VAL A 222 34.29 -11.91 -5.00
C VAL A 222 35.18 -10.73 -4.65
N PRO A 223 36.10 -10.85 -3.67
CA PRO A 223 37.07 -9.81 -3.37
C PRO A 223 37.83 -9.32 -4.61
N GLY A 224 37.93 -8.00 -4.77
CA GLY A 224 38.56 -7.36 -5.93
C GLY A 224 37.63 -7.03 -7.09
N VAL A 225 36.41 -7.55 -7.14
CA VAL A 225 35.37 -7.10 -8.08
C VAL A 225 34.75 -5.82 -7.57
N LYS A 226 34.81 -4.75 -8.37
CA LYS A 226 34.14 -3.49 -8.07
C LYS A 226 32.79 -3.45 -8.78
N VAL A 227 31.74 -3.03 -8.08
CA VAL A 227 30.38 -2.87 -8.63
C VAL A 227 29.90 -1.46 -8.32
N GLU A 228 29.67 -0.69 -9.36
CA GLU A 228 29.13 0.67 -9.27
C GLU A 228 27.71 0.67 -9.85
N VAL A 229 26.72 0.99 -9.03
CA VAL A 229 25.32 1.04 -9.43
C VAL A 229 24.90 2.51 -9.56
N ARG A 230 24.33 2.86 -10.71
CA ARG A 230 23.76 4.17 -10.98
C ARG A 230 22.24 4.03 -11.15
N ASP A 231 21.52 4.34 -10.10
CA ASP A 231 20.06 4.38 -10.12
C ASP A 231 19.59 5.81 -10.37
N PRO A 232 19.01 6.12 -11.54
CA PRO A 232 18.52 7.46 -11.85
C PRO A 232 17.28 7.83 -11.01
N LEU A 233 16.68 6.87 -10.29
CA LEU A 233 15.52 7.05 -9.44
C LEU A 233 15.87 7.03 -7.94
N ALA A 234 17.16 6.93 -7.58
CA ALA A 234 17.60 6.86 -6.18
C ALA A 234 17.02 7.99 -5.31
N VAL A 235 16.98 9.23 -5.84
CA VAL A 235 16.40 10.38 -5.14
C VAL A 235 14.93 10.19 -4.82
N HIS A 236 14.16 9.55 -5.71
CA HIS A 236 12.74 9.25 -5.43
C HIS A 236 12.58 8.23 -4.30
N HIS A 237 13.50 7.27 -4.17
CA HIS A 237 13.49 6.33 -3.04
C HIS A 237 13.81 7.04 -1.72
N GLU A 238 14.79 7.94 -1.72
CA GLU A 238 15.15 8.74 -0.55
C GLU A 238 14.03 9.69 -0.11
N LEU A 239 13.26 10.22 -1.07
CA LEU A 239 12.13 11.10 -0.78
C LEU A 239 10.96 10.37 -0.11
N LEU A 240 10.79 9.05 -0.30
CA LEU A 240 9.71 8.30 0.35
C LEU A 240 9.74 8.41 1.88
N ASP A 241 10.93 8.47 2.48
CA ASP A 241 11.10 8.61 3.92
C ASP A 241 10.85 10.05 4.42
N GLN A 242 10.77 11.03 3.50
CA GLN A 242 10.63 12.44 3.80
C GLN A 242 9.23 12.99 3.50
N TYR A 243 8.45 12.28 2.67
CA TYR A 243 7.12 12.72 2.31
C TYR A 243 6.17 12.67 3.51
N THR A 244 5.42 13.75 3.69
CA THR A 244 4.19 13.72 4.48
C THR A 244 3.00 13.44 3.56
N ASP A 245 1.90 12.96 4.12
CA ASP A 245 0.65 12.73 3.40
C ASP A 245 0.19 14.01 2.68
N GLU A 246 0.18 15.14 3.40
CA GLU A 246 -0.17 16.45 2.87
C GLU A 246 0.73 16.84 1.69
N ALA A 247 2.04 16.70 1.83
CA ALA A 247 2.99 17.07 0.77
C ALA A 247 2.78 16.24 -0.51
N ILE A 248 2.43 14.96 -0.39
CA ILE A 248 2.12 14.11 -1.56
C ILE A 248 0.87 14.58 -2.25
N HIS A 249 -0.22 14.82 -1.52
CA HIS A 249 -1.46 15.30 -2.09
C HIS A 249 -1.29 16.67 -2.76
N ASP A 250 -0.57 17.56 -2.11
CA ASP A 250 -0.29 18.91 -2.63
C ASP A 250 0.54 18.87 -3.91
N VAL A 251 1.65 18.12 -3.92
CA VAL A 251 2.50 18.03 -5.13
C VAL A 251 1.78 17.33 -6.28
N VAL A 252 0.96 16.33 -6.02
CA VAL A 252 0.13 15.68 -7.06
C VAL A 252 -0.91 16.65 -7.60
N ALA A 253 -1.59 17.41 -6.74
CA ALA A 253 -2.53 18.44 -7.16
C ALA A 253 -1.85 19.50 -8.03
N TYR A 254 -0.65 19.97 -7.67
CA TYR A 254 0.14 20.88 -8.50
C TYR A 254 0.51 20.26 -9.84
N LEU A 255 1.10 19.07 -9.85
CA LEU A 255 1.54 18.39 -11.08
C LEU A 255 0.37 18.10 -12.02
N TRP A 256 -0.84 17.90 -11.49
CA TRP A 256 -2.05 17.75 -12.28
C TRP A 256 -2.46 19.02 -13.03
N THR A 257 -1.96 20.19 -12.64
CA THR A 257 -2.18 21.47 -13.34
C THR A 257 -1.20 21.70 -14.49
N VAL A 258 -0.09 20.95 -14.56
CA VAL A 258 0.98 21.13 -15.56
C VAL A 258 0.48 20.65 -16.94
N LYS A 259 0.41 21.64 -17.86
CA LYS A 259 -0.10 21.47 -19.24
C LYS A 259 1.03 21.16 -20.22
#